data_85837808a266b94a3649ab362f7a94b8
#
_entry.id   85837808a266b94a3649ab362f7a94b8
#
_cell.length_a   1.000
_cell.length_b   1.000
_cell.length_c   1.000
_cell.angle_alpha   90.00
_cell.angle_beta   90.00
_cell.angle_gamma   90.00
#
_symmetry.space_group_name_H-M   'P 1'
#
loop_
_entity.id
_entity.type
_entity.pdbx_description
1 polymer ?
#
loop_
_entity_poly.entity_id
_entity_poly.type
_entity_poly.pdbx_seq_one_letter_code
_entity_poly.pdbx_strand_id
1 'polypeptide(L)'
;MSVPVSVWAEGVNAPTVKAGDTWTYKTTTEKGPSGWNQTRDETTVSRVTSSSIYYTIKPSGSTQPEKELFAGSDWSRVRDIEGKETVINKPLSFPLAAGKAWEVHYTEQHPNPKFKSEDWSSKYTVVGYETIEVPAGKFNALKIEAEGRWTAELEPAQTVVQGAQTNADGTSMVTQVQKTADRTVSGRTYKAFWYAPEVKRWVKSVEEYYGSGGVRNERYTGELESFKLAE
;
A
#
# COMPACT_ATOMS: atom_id res chain seq x y z
N MET A 1 -27.31 -33.99 23.98
CA MET A 1 -26.67 -33.33 22.82
C MET A 1 -26.17 -31.99 23.30
N SER A 2 -24.84 -31.84 23.45
CA SER A 2 -24.22 -30.58 23.87
C SER A 2 -23.89 -29.78 22.61
N VAL A 3 -24.54 -28.65 22.44
CA VAL A 3 -24.21 -27.70 21.35
C VAL A 3 -22.93 -27.03 21.73
N PRO A 4 -21.86 -27.05 20.91
CA PRO A 4 -20.66 -26.30 21.21
C PRO A 4 -20.99 -24.80 21.15
N VAL A 5 -20.90 -24.12 22.28
CA VAL A 5 -20.91 -22.66 22.34
C VAL A 5 -19.63 -22.19 21.59
N SER A 6 -19.81 -21.60 20.42
CA SER A 6 -18.73 -20.91 19.74
C SER A 6 -18.30 -19.75 20.61
N VAL A 7 -17.19 -19.92 21.32
CA VAL A 7 -16.50 -18.81 21.97
C VAL A 7 -16.02 -17.91 20.82
N TRP A 8 -16.73 -16.83 20.58
CA TRP A 8 -16.25 -15.74 19.73
C TRP A 8 -14.98 -15.23 20.38
N ALA A 9 -13.83 -15.48 19.78
CA ALA A 9 -12.58 -14.99 20.30
C ALA A 9 -12.70 -13.46 20.46
N GLU A 10 -12.47 -12.96 21.67
CA GLU A 10 -12.45 -11.52 21.93
C GLU A 10 -11.51 -10.86 20.92
N GLY A 11 -11.97 -9.74 20.33
CA GLY A 11 -11.20 -9.02 19.34
C GLY A 11 -9.90 -8.46 19.98
N VAL A 12 -8.81 -8.49 19.24
CA VAL A 12 -7.53 -7.91 19.67
C VAL A 12 -7.64 -6.39 19.62
N ASN A 13 -7.47 -5.76 20.76
CA ASN A 13 -7.49 -4.30 20.91
C ASN A 13 -6.20 -3.64 20.37
N ALA A 14 -6.28 -2.33 20.12
CA ALA A 14 -5.12 -1.54 19.73
C ALA A 14 -4.02 -1.62 20.78
N PRO A 15 -2.76 -1.82 20.37
CA PRO A 15 -1.63 -1.84 21.30
C PRO A 15 -1.32 -0.43 21.79
N THR A 16 -0.72 -0.34 22.99
CA THR A 16 -0.12 0.91 23.43
C THR A 16 1.29 1.02 22.84
N VAL A 17 1.40 1.80 21.76
CA VAL A 17 2.68 2.16 21.15
C VAL A 17 3.30 3.29 21.95
N LYS A 18 4.63 3.26 22.17
CA LYS A 18 5.37 4.25 22.94
C LYS A 18 6.54 4.83 22.12
N ALA A 19 6.94 6.04 22.43
CA ALA A 19 8.21 6.57 21.95
C ALA A 19 9.37 5.65 22.34
N GLY A 20 10.27 5.35 21.41
CA GLY A 20 11.35 4.38 21.57
C GLY A 20 11.00 2.95 21.17
N ASP A 21 9.73 2.62 20.88
CA ASP A 21 9.41 1.34 20.21
C ASP A 21 10.11 1.30 18.85
N THR A 22 10.84 0.21 18.56
CA THR A 22 11.71 0.09 17.37
C THR A 22 11.51 -1.27 16.70
N TRP A 23 11.51 -1.27 15.37
CA TRP A 23 11.42 -2.48 14.53
C TRP A 23 12.39 -2.40 13.37
N THR A 24 13.16 -3.46 13.15
CA THR A 24 14.01 -3.60 11.97
C THR A 24 13.38 -4.60 11.01
N TYR A 25 13.19 -4.16 9.77
CA TYR A 25 12.64 -5.01 8.71
C TYR A 25 13.67 -5.23 7.60
N LYS A 26 13.69 -6.45 7.09
CA LYS A 26 14.27 -6.79 5.79
C LYS A 26 13.15 -6.69 4.75
N THR A 27 13.31 -5.79 3.79
CA THR A 27 12.36 -5.62 2.68
C THR A 27 12.97 -6.16 1.39
N THR A 28 12.30 -7.12 0.77
CA THR A 28 12.62 -7.62 -0.56
C THR A 28 11.67 -6.99 -1.56
N THR A 29 12.21 -6.34 -2.59
CA THR A 29 11.46 -5.76 -3.71
C THR A 29 11.74 -6.54 -4.98
N GLU A 30 10.69 -7.09 -5.60
CA GLU A 30 10.74 -7.76 -6.89
C GLU A 30 10.07 -6.86 -7.95
N LYS A 31 10.76 -6.55 -9.06
CA LYS A 31 10.26 -5.66 -10.13
C LYS A 31 10.27 -6.38 -11.48
N GLY A 32 9.19 -7.09 -11.79
CA GLY A 32 9.01 -7.79 -13.07
C GLY A 32 10.28 -8.51 -13.54
N PRO A 33 10.71 -8.29 -14.80
CA PRO A 33 11.95 -8.90 -15.33
C PRO A 33 13.22 -8.21 -14.84
N SER A 34 13.11 -7.08 -14.13
CA SER A 34 14.27 -6.24 -13.70
C SER A 34 15.00 -6.79 -12.46
N GLY A 35 14.58 -7.97 -11.97
CA GLY A 35 15.23 -8.62 -10.84
C GLY A 35 14.64 -8.21 -9.48
N TRP A 36 15.45 -8.34 -8.44
CA TRP A 36 15.08 -8.03 -7.07
C TRP A 36 16.21 -7.32 -6.33
N ASN A 37 15.85 -6.60 -5.27
CA ASN A 37 16.80 -6.06 -4.31
C ASN A 37 16.30 -6.26 -2.89
N GLN A 38 17.21 -6.13 -1.91
CA GLN A 38 16.89 -6.16 -0.48
C GLN A 38 17.42 -4.91 0.20
N THR A 39 16.60 -4.35 1.08
CA THR A 39 16.99 -3.30 2.02
C THR A 39 16.71 -3.73 3.44
N ARG A 40 17.38 -3.08 4.38
CA ARG A 40 17.07 -3.16 5.81
C ARG A 40 16.78 -1.77 6.31
N ASP A 41 15.66 -1.63 6.97
CA ASP A 41 15.18 -0.36 7.46
C ASP A 41 14.79 -0.48 8.94
N GLU A 42 15.30 0.41 9.76
CA GLU A 42 14.89 0.55 11.14
C GLU A 42 13.81 1.62 11.26
N THR A 43 12.69 1.27 11.85
CA THR A 43 11.59 2.18 12.17
C THR A 43 11.61 2.44 13.68
N THR A 44 11.71 3.69 14.08
CA THR A 44 11.70 4.10 15.50
C THR A 44 10.59 5.11 15.76
N VAL A 45 9.77 4.85 16.78
CA VAL A 45 8.74 5.81 17.20
C VAL A 45 9.39 6.97 17.92
N SER A 46 9.21 8.18 17.43
CA SER A 46 9.72 9.42 18.05
C SER A 46 8.74 9.97 19.09
N ARG A 47 7.44 9.94 18.80
CA ARG A 47 6.37 10.41 19.69
C ARG A 47 5.02 9.83 19.30
N VAL A 48 4.08 9.85 20.24
CA VAL A 48 2.69 9.39 20.02
C VAL A 48 1.74 10.47 20.54
N THR A 49 0.67 10.68 19.81
CA THR A 49 -0.49 11.51 20.20
C THR A 49 -1.74 10.64 20.31
N SER A 50 -2.87 11.21 20.67
CA SER A 50 -4.15 10.49 20.73
C SER A 50 -4.58 9.87 19.38
N SER A 51 -4.17 10.46 18.25
CA SER A 51 -4.59 10.05 16.90
C SER A 51 -3.45 9.57 16.00
N SER A 52 -2.19 9.85 16.35
CA SER A 52 -1.07 9.65 15.42
C SER A 52 0.17 9.09 16.10
N ILE A 53 0.89 8.28 15.36
CA ILE A 53 2.22 7.76 15.69
C ILE A 53 3.21 8.47 14.78
N TYR A 54 4.19 9.17 15.35
CA TYR A 54 5.30 9.79 14.63
C TYR A 54 6.51 8.88 14.73
N TYR A 55 7.18 8.67 13.63
CA TYR A 55 8.29 7.72 13.56
C TYR A 55 9.31 8.12 12.51
N THR A 56 10.53 7.64 12.67
CA THR A 56 11.59 7.75 11.66
C THR A 56 11.82 6.41 10.99
N ILE A 57 12.29 6.45 9.75
CA ILE A 57 12.81 5.28 9.05
C ILE A 57 14.26 5.56 8.68
N LYS A 58 15.15 4.66 9.11
CA LYS A 58 16.57 4.74 8.81
C LYS A 58 17.03 3.51 8.03
N PRO A 59 17.36 3.67 6.74
CA PRO A 59 17.97 2.58 5.98
C PRO A 59 19.32 2.19 6.58
N SER A 60 19.59 0.90 6.68
CA SER A 60 20.85 0.38 7.21
C SER A 60 22.05 0.90 6.38
N GLY A 61 23.04 1.45 7.08
CA GLY A 61 24.20 2.07 6.44
C GLY A 61 23.98 3.48 5.86
N SER A 62 22.78 4.06 6.01
CA SER A 62 22.53 5.42 5.56
C SER A 62 23.17 6.45 6.48
N THR A 63 23.85 7.44 5.89
CA THR A 63 24.36 8.65 6.55
C THR A 63 23.42 9.84 6.42
N GLN A 64 22.31 9.68 5.70
CA GLN A 64 21.33 10.74 5.52
C GLN A 64 20.60 11.02 6.84
N PRO A 65 20.24 12.29 7.12
CA PRO A 65 19.43 12.62 8.28
C PRO A 65 18.08 11.89 8.22
N GLU A 66 17.63 11.45 9.38
CA GLU A 66 16.32 10.79 9.51
C GLU A 66 15.21 11.78 9.20
N LYS A 67 14.20 11.31 8.48
CA LYS A 67 12.99 12.08 8.22
C LYS A 67 11.87 11.56 9.11
N GLU A 68 11.24 12.45 9.87
CA GLU A 68 10.05 12.11 10.65
C GLU A 68 8.85 11.94 9.69
N LEU A 69 8.17 10.84 9.86
CA LEU A 69 6.92 10.47 9.18
C LEU A 69 5.83 10.31 10.23
N PHE A 70 4.58 10.23 9.80
CA PHE A 70 3.48 9.91 10.71
C PHE A 70 2.49 8.92 10.08
N ALA A 71 1.78 8.22 10.96
CA ALA A 71 0.68 7.32 10.65
C ALA A 71 -0.45 7.54 11.65
N GLY A 72 -1.65 7.09 11.36
CA GLY A 72 -2.70 6.98 12.35
C GLY A 72 -2.32 6.03 13.49
N SER A 73 -3.04 6.09 14.62
CA SER A 73 -2.83 5.21 15.78
C SER A 73 -3.00 3.71 15.45
N ASP A 74 -3.61 3.41 14.32
CA ASP A 74 -3.80 2.08 13.72
C ASP A 74 -2.80 1.79 12.58
N TRP A 75 -1.70 2.54 12.49
CA TRP A 75 -0.72 2.49 11.42
C TRP A 75 -1.30 2.81 10.02
N SER A 76 -2.47 3.45 9.95
CA SER A 76 -3.00 3.92 8.68
C SER A 76 -2.09 4.99 8.08
N ARG A 77 -1.89 4.91 6.76
CA ARG A 77 -1.17 5.93 6.00
C ARG A 77 -2.15 6.95 5.47
N VAL A 78 -1.85 8.20 5.72
CA VAL A 78 -2.60 9.33 5.20
C VAL A 78 -1.76 10.13 4.23
N ARG A 79 -2.42 10.81 3.31
CA ARG A 79 -1.82 11.75 2.37
C ARG A 79 -2.76 12.95 2.23
N ASP A 80 -2.18 14.12 2.06
CA ASP A 80 -2.96 15.28 1.64
C ASP A 80 -3.33 15.10 0.15
N ILE A 81 -4.64 15.07 -0.12
CA ILE A 81 -5.20 15.05 -1.47
C ILE A 81 -6.10 16.26 -1.58
N GLU A 82 -5.69 17.24 -2.38
CA GLU A 82 -6.42 18.49 -2.61
C GLU A 82 -6.78 19.26 -1.31
N GLY A 83 -5.83 19.32 -0.36
CA GLY A 83 -6.01 19.98 0.92
C GLY A 83 -6.79 19.19 1.95
N LYS A 84 -7.13 17.92 1.66
CA LYS A 84 -7.82 17.02 2.58
C LYS A 84 -6.95 15.86 3.00
N GLU A 85 -6.80 15.66 4.30
CA GLU A 85 -6.16 14.46 4.85
C GLU A 85 -6.98 13.22 4.51
N THR A 86 -6.42 12.34 3.67
CA THR A 86 -7.11 11.17 3.12
C THR A 86 -6.35 9.90 3.46
N VAL A 87 -7.06 8.91 4.02
CA VAL A 87 -6.50 7.58 4.29
C VAL A 87 -6.33 6.83 2.97
N ILE A 88 -5.08 6.47 2.65
CA ILE A 88 -4.72 5.74 1.42
C ILE A 88 -4.35 4.28 1.66
N ASN A 89 -4.06 3.90 2.90
CA ASN A 89 -3.78 2.52 3.31
C ASN A 89 -4.11 2.34 4.80
N LYS A 90 -4.83 1.29 5.16
CA LYS A 90 -5.25 1.02 6.54
C LYS A 90 -5.06 -0.46 6.85
N PRO A 91 -3.82 -0.89 7.17
CA PRO A 91 -3.50 -2.30 7.40
C PRO A 91 -4.21 -2.88 8.63
N LEU A 92 -4.56 -2.06 9.60
CA LEU A 92 -5.20 -2.47 10.85
C LEU A 92 -6.46 -1.64 11.10
N SER A 93 -7.49 -2.25 11.67
CA SER A 93 -8.73 -1.58 12.13
C SER A 93 -9.19 -2.23 13.43
N PHE A 94 -8.74 -1.70 14.56
CA PHE A 94 -9.02 -2.27 15.87
C PHE A 94 -10.47 -2.09 16.33
N PRO A 95 -11.01 -2.99 17.19
CA PRO A 95 -10.43 -4.30 17.56
C PRO A 95 -10.40 -5.25 16.37
N LEU A 96 -9.35 -6.09 16.27
CA LEU A 96 -9.20 -7.09 15.21
C LEU A 96 -9.88 -8.39 15.63
N ALA A 97 -10.78 -8.90 14.81
CA ALA A 97 -11.43 -10.20 15.02
C ALA A 97 -11.58 -10.92 13.66
N ALA A 98 -11.48 -12.23 13.64
CA ALA A 98 -11.65 -13.04 12.44
C ALA A 98 -12.99 -12.71 11.75
N GLY A 99 -12.95 -12.52 10.44
CA GLY A 99 -14.11 -12.14 9.64
C GLY A 99 -14.41 -10.62 9.61
N LYS A 100 -13.77 -9.80 10.47
CA LYS A 100 -13.93 -8.35 10.38
C LYS A 100 -13.39 -7.83 9.06
N ALA A 101 -14.15 -6.94 8.42
CA ALA A 101 -13.73 -6.31 7.16
C ALA A 101 -13.93 -4.79 7.21
N TRP A 102 -13.14 -4.07 6.40
CA TRP A 102 -13.27 -2.64 6.17
C TRP A 102 -12.76 -2.30 4.78
N GLU A 103 -13.05 -1.09 4.33
CA GLU A 103 -12.66 -0.62 3.01
C GLU A 103 -11.89 0.70 3.11
N VAL A 104 -11.00 0.90 2.14
CA VAL A 104 -10.33 2.17 1.87
C VAL A 104 -10.59 2.51 0.42
N HIS A 105 -11.13 3.69 0.18
CA HIS A 105 -11.39 4.22 -1.16
C HIS A 105 -10.97 5.68 -1.22
N TYR A 106 -10.28 6.05 -2.29
CA TYR A 106 -9.93 7.45 -2.55
C TYR A 106 -9.72 7.67 -4.06
N THR A 107 -9.93 8.92 -4.46
CA THR A 107 -9.65 9.41 -5.80
C THR A 107 -8.65 10.55 -5.68
N GLU A 108 -7.69 10.63 -6.58
CA GLU A 108 -6.69 11.69 -6.66
C GLU A 108 -6.67 12.27 -8.07
N GLN A 109 -6.74 13.61 -8.19
CA GLN A 109 -6.60 14.30 -9.45
C GLN A 109 -5.12 14.61 -9.70
N HIS A 110 -4.67 14.43 -10.93
CA HIS A 110 -3.30 14.68 -11.37
C HIS A 110 -2.22 14.11 -10.42
N PRO A 111 -2.30 12.81 -10.02
CA PRO A 111 -1.35 12.20 -9.08
C PRO A 111 0.08 12.22 -9.63
N ASN A 112 0.22 12.27 -10.94
CA ASN A 112 1.47 12.40 -11.67
C ASN A 112 1.22 12.93 -13.08
N PRO A 113 2.27 13.33 -13.85
CA PRO A 113 2.09 13.91 -15.21
C PRO A 113 1.48 12.99 -16.27
N LYS A 114 1.31 11.70 -15.99
CA LYS A 114 0.74 10.74 -16.93
C LYS A 114 -0.76 10.53 -16.74
N PHE A 115 -1.27 10.82 -15.54
CA PHE A 115 -2.63 10.51 -15.13
C PHE A 115 -3.40 11.77 -14.79
N LYS A 116 -4.54 11.95 -15.46
CA LYS A 116 -5.50 12.98 -15.16
C LYS A 116 -6.20 12.70 -13.81
N SER A 117 -6.52 11.43 -13.55
CA SER A 117 -7.09 10.99 -12.27
C SER A 117 -6.73 9.55 -11.98
N GLU A 118 -6.71 9.19 -10.70
CA GLU A 118 -6.64 7.81 -10.21
C GLU A 118 -7.74 7.55 -9.19
N ASP A 119 -8.39 6.41 -9.29
CA ASP A 119 -9.36 5.88 -8.33
C ASP A 119 -8.82 4.58 -7.74
N TRP A 120 -8.79 4.48 -6.41
CA TRP A 120 -8.28 3.35 -5.66
C TRP A 120 -9.32 2.81 -4.69
N SER A 121 -9.55 1.51 -4.72
CA SER A 121 -10.41 0.80 -3.77
C SER A 121 -9.69 -0.43 -3.25
N SER A 122 -9.75 -0.67 -1.93
CA SER A 122 -9.17 -1.85 -1.28
C SER A 122 -10.08 -2.34 -0.15
N LYS A 123 -10.44 -3.62 -0.17
CA LYS A 123 -11.20 -4.28 0.88
C LYS A 123 -10.26 -5.16 1.70
N TYR A 124 -10.20 -4.87 2.98
CA TYR A 124 -9.43 -5.60 3.99
C TYR A 124 -10.32 -6.60 4.73
N THR A 125 -9.76 -7.74 5.07
CA THR A 125 -10.46 -8.78 5.85
C THR A 125 -9.47 -9.44 6.82
N VAL A 126 -9.86 -9.57 8.08
CA VAL A 126 -9.12 -10.39 9.06
C VAL A 126 -9.44 -11.85 8.80
N VAL A 127 -8.46 -12.61 8.32
CA VAL A 127 -8.63 -14.03 7.97
C VAL A 127 -8.68 -14.89 9.22
N GLY A 128 -7.77 -14.67 10.17
CA GLY A 128 -7.61 -15.44 11.39
C GLY A 128 -6.16 -15.56 11.81
N TYR A 129 -5.91 -16.38 12.82
CA TYR A 129 -4.56 -16.65 13.30
C TYR A 129 -3.82 -17.62 12.39
N GLU A 130 -2.56 -17.32 12.14
CA GLU A 130 -1.61 -18.14 11.41
C GLU A 130 -0.25 -18.11 12.12
N THR A 131 0.35 -19.29 12.25
CA THR A 131 1.73 -19.38 12.76
C THR A 131 2.69 -19.06 11.63
N ILE A 132 3.50 -18.02 11.82
CA ILE A 132 4.47 -17.56 10.83
C ILE A 132 5.87 -17.48 11.42
N GLU A 133 6.87 -17.83 10.62
CA GLU A 133 8.28 -17.72 10.96
C GLU A 133 8.94 -16.64 10.12
N VAL A 134 9.65 -15.73 10.80
CA VAL A 134 10.44 -14.63 10.22
C VAL A 134 11.78 -14.58 10.92
N PRO A 135 12.78 -13.83 10.45
CA PRO A 135 14.10 -13.76 11.10
C PRO A 135 14.05 -13.41 12.60
N ALA A 136 13.09 -12.60 13.04
CA ALA A 136 12.90 -12.26 14.45
C ALA A 136 12.37 -13.41 15.31
N GLY A 137 11.90 -14.52 14.72
CA GLY A 137 11.35 -15.68 15.41
C GLY A 137 10.02 -16.17 14.86
N LYS A 138 9.33 -16.97 15.65
CA LYS A 138 8.06 -17.60 15.32
C LYS A 138 6.92 -16.93 16.09
N PHE A 139 5.86 -16.54 15.39
CA PHE A 139 4.76 -15.78 15.94
C PHE A 139 3.41 -16.42 15.59
N ASN A 140 2.46 -16.33 16.51
CA ASN A 140 1.06 -16.63 16.23
C ASN A 140 0.36 -15.31 15.88
N ALA A 141 0.28 -14.98 14.61
CA ALA A 141 -0.12 -13.67 14.12
C ALA A 141 -1.51 -13.69 13.48
N LEU A 142 -2.27 -12.62 13.64
CA LEU A 142 -3.51 -12.39 12.90
C LEU A 142 -3.16 -11.99 11.47
N LYS A 143 -3.61 -12.77 10.50
CA LYS A 143 -3.49 -12.46 9.09
C LYS A 143 -4.62 -11.54 8.65
N ILE A 144 -4.26 -10.41 8.06
CA ILE A 144 -5.16 -9.49 7.40
C ILE A 144 -4.82 -9.51 5.91
N GLU A 145 -5.79 -9.77 5.05
CA GLU A 145 -5.65 -9.68 3.61
C GLU A 145 -6.42 -8.48 3.06
N ALA A 146 -5.89 -7.88 2.01
CA ALA A 146 -6.57 -6.82 1.29
C ALA A 146 -6.50 -7.08 -0.21
N GLU A 147 -7.67 -7.10 -0.84
CA GLU A 147 -7.81 -7.11 -2.29
C GLU A 147 -8.23 -5.72 -2.75
N GLY A 148 -7.53 -5.20 -3.75
CA GLY A 148 -7.77 -3.85 -4.24
C GLY A 148 -7.79 -3.78 -5.77
N ARG A 149 -8.38 -2.69 -6.25
CA ARG A 149 -8.41 -2.30 -7.65
C ARG A 149 -8.05 -0.84 -7.78
N TRP A 150 -7.43 -0.51 -8.89
CA TRP A 150 -7.19 0.87 -9.26
C TRP A 150 -7.55 1.10 -10.72
N THR A 151 -7.98 2.31 -11.02
CA THR A 151 -8.29 2.78 -12.36
C THR A 151 -7.68 4.16 -12.54
N ALA A 152 -7.05 4.44 -13.67
CA ALA A 152 -6.52 5.76 -13.95
C ALA A 152 -6.92 6.22 -15.35
N GLU A 153 -7.35 7.47 -15.45
CA GLU A 153 -7.49 8.19 -16.71
C GLU A 153 -6.13 8.74 -17.11
N LEU A 154 -5.69 8.43 -18.32
CA LEU A 154 -4.45 8.99 -18.86
C LEU A 154 -4.68 10.43 -19.30
N GLU A 155 -3.64 11.27 -19.16
CA GLU A 155 -3.64 12.57 -19.84
C GLU A 155 -3.85 12.39 -21.33
N PRO A 156 -4.66 13.25 -21.99
CA PRO A 156 -4.97 13.14 -23.39
C PRO A 156 -3.69 13.20 -24.25
N ALA A 157 -3.38 12.13 -24.96
CA ALA A 157 -2.30 12.16 -25.93
C ALA A 157 -2.81 12.86 -27.20
N GLN A 158 -2.21 13.99 -27.55
CA GLN A 158 -2.48 14.67 -28.82
C GLN A 158 -1.79 13.89 -29.94
N THR A 159 -2.57 13.19 -30.76
CA THR A 159 -2.04 12.57 -31.97
C THR A 159 -2.41 13.46 -33.15
N VAL A 160 -1.42 14.07 -33.78
CA VAL A 160 -1.59 14.82 -35.00
C VAL A 160 -1.53 13.84 -36.21
N VAL A 161 -2.65 13.58 -36.83
CA VAL A 161 -2.69 12.80 -38.06
C VAL A 161 -2.63 13.80 -39.22
N GLN A 162 -1.51 13.81 -39.95
CA GLN A 162 -1.38 14.57 -41.19
C GLN A 162 -1.89 13.73 -42.36
N GLY A 163 -2.96 14.16 -42.97
CA GLY A 163 -3.43 13.63 -44.26
C GLY A 163 -3.06 14.61 -45.38
N ALA A 164 -2.29 14.17 -46.37
CA ALA A 164 -2.06 14.94 -47.60
C ALA A 164 -2.96 14.37 -48.70
N GLN A 165 -3.80 15.21 -49.29
CA GLN A 165 -4.59 14.86 -50.46
C GLN A 165 -4.15 15.78 -51.61
N THR A 166 -3.70 15.18 -52.73
CA THR A 166 -3.35 15.91 -53.93
C THR A 166 -4.50 15.76 -54.92
N ASN A 167 -5.10 16.88 -55.33
CA ASN A 167 -6.16 16.92 -56.30
C ASN A 167 -5.60 16.76 -57.70
N ALA A 168 -6.44 16.41 -58.67
CA ALA A 168 -6.06 16.20 -60.09
C ALA A 168 -5.51 17.46 -60.78
N ASP A 169 -5.71 18.64 -60.22
CA ASP A 169 -5.18 19.92 -60.67
C ASP A 169 -3.80 20.27 -60.08
N GLY A 170 -3.19 19.36 -59.31
CA GLY A 170 -1.88 19.55 -58.68
C GLY A 170 -1.88 20.31 -57.35
N THR A 171 -3.05 20.68 -56.84
CA THR A 171 -3.18 21.38 -55.55
C THR A 171 -3.13 20.36 -54.41
N SER A 172 -2.18 20.53 -53.45
CA SER A 172 -2.07 19.69 -52.25
C SER A 172 -2.76 20.35 -51.06
N MET A 173 -3.73 19.65 -50.50
CA MET A 173 -4.40 20.06 -49.25
C MET A 173 -3.87 19.20 -48.09
N VAL A 174 -3.27 19.84 -47.10
CA VAL A 174 -2.83 19.17 -45.88
C VAL A 174 -3.89 19.39 -44.80
N THR A 175 -4.56 18.32 -44.41
CA THR A 175 -5.54 18.35 -43.33
C THR A 175 -4.89 17.79 -42.06
N GLN A 176 -4.79 18.60 -41.01
CA GLN A 176 -4.39 18.14 -39.69
C GLN A 176 -5.65 17.83 -38.88
N VAL A 177 -5.84 16.57 -38.52
CA VAL A 177 -6.91 16.16 -37.61
C VAL A 177 -6.27 15.81 -36.28
N GLN A 178 -6.58 16.59 -35.23
CA GLN A 178 -6.27 16.22 -33.88
C GLN A 178 -7.29 15.20 -33.36
N LYS A 179 -6.86 14.00 -33.08
CA LYS A 179 -7.68 13.00 -32.39
C LYS A 179 -7.24 12.92 -30.96
N THR A 180 -8.12 13.31 -30.05
CA THR A 180 -7.97 13.10 -28.61
C THR A 180 -8.70 11.81 -28.28
N ALA A 181 -8.05 10.85 -27.69
CA ALA A 181 -8.65 9.63 -27.19
C ALA A 181 -8.45 9.56 -25.67
N ASP A 182 -9.55 9.55 -24.95
CA ASP A 182 -9.53 9.23 -23.52
C ASP A 182 -9.13 7.76 -23.38
N ARG A 183 -8.11 7.52 -22.58
CA ARG A 183 -7.60 6.19 -22.33
C ARG A 183 -7.64 5.93 -20.85
N THR A 184 -8.27 4.84 -20.47
CA THR A 184 -8.30 4.36 -19.10
C THR A 184 -7.42 3.12 -18.99
N VAL A 185 -6.62 3.08 -17.94
CA VAL A 185 -5.85 1.91 -17.53
C VAL A 185 -6.32 1.47 -16.14
N SER A 186 -6.17 0.20 -15.85
CA SER A 186 -6.59 -0.34 -14.55
C SER A 186 -5.66 -1.46 -14.11
N GLY A 187 -5.78 -1.86 -12.88
CA GLY A 187 -5.07 -2.99 -12.34
C GLY A 187 -5.67 -3.44 -11.02
N ARG A 188 -5.01 -4.39 -10.38
CA ARG A 188 -5.39 -4.90 -9.06
C ARG A 188 -4.21 -4.86 -8.12
N THR A 189 -4.50 -4.88 -6.83
CA THR A 189 -3.50 -5.03 -5.77
C THR A 189 -3.90 -6.17 -4.85
N TYR A 190 -2.90 -6.82 -4.27
CA TYR A 190 -3.07 -7.74 -3.16
C TYR A 190 -2.11 -7.31 -2.05
N LYS A 191 -2.60 -7.30 -0.81
CA LYS A 191 -1.77 -7.05 0.36
C LYS A 191 -2.10 -8.07 1.45
N ALA A 192 -1.08 -8.46 2.20
CA ALA A 192 -1.26 -9.28 3.39
C ALA A 192 -0.35 -8.76 4.51
N PHE A 193 -0.90 -8.75 5.73
CA PHE A 193 -0.20 -8.33 6.94
C PHE A 193 -0.42 -9.37 8.03
N TRP A 194 0.66 -9.80 8.69
CA TRP A 194 0.61 -10.73 9.82
C TRP A 194 0.90 -9.93 11.10
N TYR A 195 -0.17 -9.52 11.75
CA TYR A 195 -0.10 -8.71 12.98
C TYR A 195 0.12 -9.58 14.21
N ALA A 196 1.15 -9.28 14.99
CA ALA A 196 1.44 -9.91 16.28
C ALA A 196 1.28 -8.89 17.42
N PRO A 197 0.33 -9.12 18.37
CA PRO A 197 0.06 -8.18 19.46
C PRO A 197 1.29 -7.89 20.32
N GLU A 198 2.12 -8.91 20.60
CA GLU A 198 3.36 -8.81 21.37
C GLU A 198 4.44 -7.97 20.71
N VAL A 199 4.35 -7.80 19.39
CA VAL A 199 5.24 -6.93 18.59
C VAL A 199 4.63 -5.53 18.42
N LYS A 200 3.33 -5.36 18.67
CA LYS A 200 2.54 -4.14 18.45
C LYS A 200 2.44 -3.72 16.97
N ARG A 201 2.89 -4.59 16.04
CA ARG A 201 2.95 -4.33 14.61
C ARG A 201 2.90 -5.64 13.83
N TRP A 202 2.84 -5.59 12.50
CA TRP A 202 2.97 -6.80 11.69
C TRP A 202 4.40 -7.33 11.71
N VAL A 203 4.56 -8.64 11.79
CA VAL A 203 5.84 -9.34 11.69
C VAL A 203 6.23 -9.64 10.25
N LYS A 204 5.21 -9.69 9.37
CA LYS A 204 5.40 -9.83 7.92
C LYS A 204 4.37 -9.01 7.17
N SER A 205 4.78 -8.48 6.02
CA SER A 205 3.87 -7.89 5.04
C SER A 205 4.22 -8.34 3.64
N VAL A 206 3.20 -8.43 2.79
CA VAL A 206 3.33 -8.64 1.34
C VAL A 206 2.44 -7.62 0.66
N GLU A 207 2.97 -6.94 -0.36
CA GLU A 207 2.19 -6.04 -1.21
C GLU A 207 2.52 -6.35 -2.67
N GLU A 208 1.51 -6.60 -3.49
CA GLU A 208 1.63 -6.94 -4.90
C GLU A 208 0.80 -6.00 -5.75
N TYR A 209 1.38 -5.56 -6.87
CA TYR A 209 0.77 -4.66 -7.83
C TYR A 209 0.74 -5.29 -9.20
N TYR A 210 -0.45 -5.32 -9.81
CA TYR A 210 -0.72 -5.93 -11.09
C TYR A 210 -1.22 -4.90 -12.10
N GLY A 211 -0.73 -4.96 -13.32
CA GLY A 211 -1.23 -4.15 -14.43
C GLY A 211 -2.51 -4.71 -15.05
N SER A 212 -3.03 -4.03 -16.06
CA SER A 212 -4.27 -4.37 -16.79
C SER A 212 -4.26 -5.76 -17.43
N GLY A 213 -3.08 -6.27 -17.79
CA GLY A 213 -2.91 -7.63 -18.33
C GLY A 213 -2.84 -8.74 -17.27
N GLY A 214 -3.05 -8.42 -15.98
CA GLY A 214 -2.96 -9.38 -14.89
C GLY A 214 -1.52 -9.81 -14.55
N VAL A 215 -0.52 -9.20 -15.16
CA VAL A 215 0.89 -9.46 -14.88
C VAL A 215 1.29 -8.71 -13.62
N ARG A 216 1.99 -9.40 -12.70
CA ARG A 216 2.54 -8.77 -11.50
C ARG A 216 3.74 -7.90 -11.88
N ASN A 217 3.61 -6.60 -11.67
CA ASN A 217 4.65 -5.62 -11.95
C ASN A 217 5.65 -5.53 -10.80
N GLU A 218 5.14 -5.49 -9.57
CA GLU A 218 5.95 -5.32 -8.37
C GLU A 218 5.42 -6.18 -7.22
N ARG A 219 6.34 -6.63 -6.36
CA ARG A 219 6.05 -7.25 -5.08
C ARG A 219 7.03 -6.74 -4.05
N TYR A 220 6.51 -6.37 -2.89
CA TYR A 220 7.25 -5.99 -1.70
C TYR A 220 6.97 -7.02 -0.62
N THR A 221 8.02 -7.57 -0.04
CA THR A 221 7.91 -8.48 1.12
C THR A 221 8.74 -7.91 2.25
N GLY A 222 8.07 -7.49 3.32
CA GLY A 222 8.73 -7.05 4.55
C GLY A 222 8.70 -8.16 5.59
N GLU A 223 9.84 -8.49 6.19
CA GLU A 223 9.98 -9.48 7.26
C GLU A 223 10.70 -8.86 8.44
N LEU A 224 10.13 -9.01 9.64
CA LEU A 224 10.73 -8.52 10.87
C LEU A 224 12.02 -9.28 11.17
N GLU A 225 13.14 -8.56 11.33
CA GLU A 225 14.43 -9.11 11.74
C GLU A 225 14.67 -8.97 13.25
N SER A 226 14.22 -7.87 13.84
CA SER A 226 14.30 -7.62 15.26
C SER A 226 13.34 -6.53 15.71
N PHE A 227 13.05 -6.46 16.98
CA PHE A 227 12.28 -5.37 17.58
C PHE A 227 12.70 -5.13 19.03
N LYS A 228 12.49 -3.91 19.49
CA LYS A 228 12.67 -3.50 20.88
C LYS A 228 11.49 -2.63 21.27
N LEU A 229 10.81 -2.97 22.35
CA LEU A 229 9.68 -2.20 22.87
C LEU A 229 10.15 -1.39 24.08
N ALA A 230 9.73 -0.12 24.11
CA ALA A 230 9.96 0.75 25.26
C ALA A 230 9.16 0.25 26.47
N GLU A 231 9.77 0.32 27.66
CA GLU A 231 9.18 -0.07 28.95
C GLU A 231 8.06 0.90 29.40
#